data_df7cda6ba3ccc29dc4961cc35c89bbcd
#
_entry.id   df7cda6ba3ccc29dc4961cc35c89bbcd
#
_cell.length_a   1.000
_cell.length_b   1.000
_cell.length_c   1.000
_cell.angle_alpha   90.00
_cell.angle_beta   90.00
_cell.angle_gamma   90.00
#
_symmetry.space_group_name_H-M   'P 1'
#
loop_
_entity.id
_entity.type
_entity.pdbx_description
1 polymer ?
#
loop_
_entity_poly.entity_id
_entity_poly.type
_entity_poly.pdbx_seq_one_letter_code
_entity_poly.pdbx_strand_id
1 'polypeptide(L)'
;MHPVIKGQASRLEDIPNIGKSIASDLRAIGILHPQQLAAHKPLATYFVLAGRMGHRHDPCVLYVLMAAQHYLESGDALPWWKFTEQGKKLLATQPKKHPRER
;
A
#
# COMPACT_ATOMS: atom_id res chain seq x y z
N MET A 1 -12.58 15.36 -1.80
CA MET A 1 -11.39 16.09 -1.40
C MET A 1 -10.19 15.19 -1.26
N HIS A 2 -9.08 15.59 -1.76
CA HIS A 2 -7.89 14.80 -1.70
C HIS A 2 -6.99 15.26 -0.57
N PRO A 3 -6.28 14.35 0.08
CA PRO A 3 -5.37 14.75 1.12
C PRO A 3 -4.22 15.56 0.52
N VAL A 4 -3.67 16.42 1.34
CA VAL A 4 -2.48 17.18 0.92
C VAL A 4 -1.31 16.21 1.07
N ILE A 5 -0.54 16.04 0.03
CA ILE A 5 0.62 15.16 0.08
C ILE A 5 1.90 15.99 0.03
N LYS A 6 2.88 15.58 0.81
CA LYS A 6 4.15 16.26 0.87
C LYS A 6 5.20 15.59 -0.01
N GLY A 7 5.07 14.30 -0.23
CA GLY A 7 5.98 13.61 -1.12
C GLY A 7 5.64 13.93 -2.56
N GLN A 8 6.63 14.29 -3.34
CA GLN A 8 6.40 14.66 -4.72
C GLN A 8 6.34 13.44 -5.61
N ALA A 9 5.25 13.29 -6.32
CA ALA A 9 5.07 12.21 -7.27
C ALA A 9 3.95 12.56 -8.22
N SER A 10 4.23 12.50 -9.51
CA SER A 10 3.21 12.74 -10.51
C SER A 10 2.54 11.43 -10.91
N ARG A 11 3.28 10.36 -10.87
CA ARG A 11 2.77 9.05 -11.24
C ARG A 11 3.02 8.10 -10.09
N LEU A 12 2.33 6.97 -10.09
CA LEU A 12 2.53 5.98 -9.04
C LEU A 12 3.97 5.47 -9.01
N GLU A 13 4.58 5.30 -10.18
CA GLU A 13 5.95 4.81 -10.26
C GLU A 13 6.98 5.80 -9.70
N ASP A 14 6.60 7.05 -9.53
CA ASP A 14 7.49 8.05 -8.95
C ASP A 14 7.59 7.92 -7.44
N ILE A 15 6.70 7.17 -6.83
CA ILE A 15 6.72 6.96 -5.39
C ILE A 15 7.81 5.95 -5.06
N PRO A 16 8.70 6.26 -4.10
CA PRO A 16 9.74 5.30 -3.73
C PRO A 16 9.14 3.95 -3.37
N ASN A 17 9.82 2.89 -3.78
CA ASN A 17 9.44 1.49 -3.57
C ASN A 17 8.29 0.99 -4.43
N ILE A 18 7.60 1.86 -5.15
CA ILE A 18 6.53 1.42 -6.06
C ILE A 18 7.15 1.21 -7.43
N GLY A 19 7.24 -0.04 -7.85
CA GLY A 19 7.74 -0.36 -9.18
C GLY A 19 6.59 -0.49 -10.16
N LYS A 20 6.91 -0.85 -11.39
CA LYS A 20 5.92 -0.94 -12.44
C LYS A 20 4.85 -1.99 -12.12
N SER A 21 5.24 -3.09 -11.52
CA SER A 21 4.30 -4.17 -11.21
C SER A 21 3.23 -3.72 -10.22
N ILE A 22 3.66 -3.12 -9.12
CA ILE A 22 2.71 -2.66 -8.11
C ILE A 22 1.88 -1.51 -8.65
N ALA A 23 2.50 -0.61 -9.42
CA ALA A 23 1.74 0.48 -10.03
C ALA A 23 0.66 -0.04 -10.96
N SER A 24 0.97 -1.05 -11.74
CA SER A 24 0.00 -1.66 -12.64
C SER A 24 -1.16 -2.28 -11.85
N ASP A 25 -0.84 -2.97 -10.75
CA ASP A 25 -1.87 -3.58 -9.92
C ASP A 25 -2.75 -2.51 -9.27
N LEU A 26 -2.17 -1.42 -8.83
CA LEU A 26 -2.94 -0.33 -8.25
C LEU A 26 -3.91 0.27 -9.26
N ARG A 27 -3.44 0.45 -10.50
CA ARG A 27 -4.31 0.97 -11.53
C ARG A 27 -5.46 0.02 -11.82
N ALA A 28 -5.19 -1.27 -11.73
CA ALA A 28 -6.23 -2.27 -11.97
C ALA A 28 -7.35 -2.21 -10.95
N ILE A 29 -7.08 -1.70 -9.74
CA ILE A 29 -8.13 -1.56 -8.73
C ILE A 29 -8.62 -0.12 -8.62
N GLY A 30 -8.28 0.71 -9.59
CA GLY A 30 -8.83 2.07 -9.64
C GLY A 30 -8.01 3.17 -9.00
N ILE A 31 -6.81 2.82 -8.51
CA ILE A 31 -5.93 3.84 -7.94
C ILE A 31 -4.99 4.29 -9.04
N LEU A 32 -5.26 5.47 -9.57
CA LEU A 32 -4.56 5.97 -10.74
C LEU A 32 -3.52 7.04 -10.43
N HIS A 33 -3.66 7.70 -9.30
CA HIS A 33 -2.79 8.82 -8.95
C HIS A 33 -2.29 8.73 -7.52
N PRO A 34 -1.14 9.33 -7.20
CA PRO A 34 -0.62 9.31 -5.83
C PRO A 34 -1.60 9.81 -4.78
N GLN A 35 -2.39 10.85 -5.11
CA GLN A 35 -3.36 11.37 -4.15
C GLN A 35 -4.41 10.31 -3.80
N GLN A 36 -4.79 9.49 -4.76
CA GLN A 36 -5.75 8.43 -4.49
C GLN A 36 -5.14 7.39 -3.58
N LEU A 37 -3.88 7.06 -3.78
CA LEU A 37 -3.21 6.11 -2.92
C LEU A 37 -3.11 6.66 -1.50
N ALA A 38 -2.77 7.92 -1.36
CA ALA A 38 -2.65 8.54 -0.04
C ALA A 38 -3.99 8.58 0.70
N ALA A 39 -5.08 8.58 -0.03
CA ALA A 39 -6.41 8.63 0.59
C ALA A 39 -6.85 7.29 1.18
N HIS A 40 -6.14 6.20 0.88
CA HIS A 40 -6.50 4.88 1.36
C HIS A 40 -5.48 4.39 2.35
N LYS A 41 -5.91 3.64 3.35
CA LYS A 41 -4.98 3.07 4.30
C LYS A 41 -4.22 1.94 3.63
N PRO A 42 -2.92 1.80 3.90
CA PRO A 42 -2.11 0.76 3.26
C PRO A 42 -2.68 -0.65 3.45
N LEU A 43 -3.19 -0.93 4.64
CA LEU A 43 -3.73 -2.26 4.91
C LEU A 43 -4.96 -2.55 4.07
N ALA A 44 -5.84 -1.56 3.90
CA ALA A 44 -7.03 -1.72 3.06
C ALA A 44 -6.63 -1.95 1.61
N THR A 45 -5.68 -1.20 1.11
CA THR A 45 -5.19 -1.36 -0.26
C THR A 45 -4.56 -2.74 -0.42
N TYR A 46 -3.80 -3.17 0.57
CA TYR A 46 -3.16 -4.48 0.53
C TYR A 46 -4.19 -5.59 0.38
N PHE A 47 -5.28 -5.54 1.14
CA PHE A 47 -6.29 -6.59 1.05
C PHE A 47 -7.03 -6.57 -0.29
N VAL A 48 -7.27 -5.41 -0.86
CA VAL A 48 -7.89 -5.32 -2.17
C VAL A 48 -6.96 -5.91 -3.23
N LEU A 49 -5.66 -5.61 -3.14
CA LEU A 49 -4.70 -6.15 -4.07
C LEU A 49 -4.58 -7.67 -3.91
N ALA A 50 -4.57 -8.16 -2.68
CA ALA A 50 -4.48 -9.59 -2.44
C ALA A 50 -5.67 -10.31 -3.05
N GLY A 51 -6.86 -9.74 -2.95
CA GLY A 51 -8.03 -10.32 -3.57
C GLY A 51 -7.92 -10.35 -5.09
N ARG A 52 -7.37 -9.29 -5.68
CA ARG A 52 -7.21 -9.24 -7.12
C ARG A 52 -6.14 -10.22 -7.60
N MET A 53 -5.07 -10.37 -6.82
CA MET A 53 -3.99 -11.27 -7.19
C MET A 53 -4.34 -12.72 -6.88
N GLY A 54 -5.49 -12.98 -6.37
CA GLY A 54 -5.92 -14.32 -6.06
C GLY A 54 -5.22 -14.85 -4.83
N HIS A 55 -4.51 -15.92 -4.98
CA HIS A 55 -3.91 -16.58 -3.84
C HIS A 55 -2.60 -15.95 -3.39
N ARG A 56 -2.15 -14.89 -4.02
CA ARG A 56 -0.88 -14.31 -3.66
C ARG A 56 -1.05 -13.30 -2.56
N HIS A 57 -0.46 -13.56 -1.40
CA HIS A 57 -0.51 -12.65 -0.30
C HIS A 57 0.91 -12.37 0.15
N ASP A 58 1.62 -11.55 -0.58
CA ASP A 58 3.01 -11.27 -0.27
C ASP A 58 3.06 -10.10 0.71
N PRO A 59 3.45 -10.31 1.97
CA PRO A 59 3.49 -9.23 2.95
C PRO A 59 4.39 -8.07 2.54
N CYS A 60 5.37 -8.31 1.66
CA CYS A 60 6.23 -7.22 1.20
C CYS A 60 5.42 -6.14 0.51
N VAL A 61 4.32 -6.50 -0.13
CA VAL A 61 3.46 -5.52 -0.78
C VAL A 61 2.88 -4.56 0.26
N LEU A 62 2.48 -5.07 1.42
CA LEU A 62 1.99 -4.22 2.48
C LEU A 62 3.08 -3.26 2.95
N TYR A 63 4.30 -3.74 3.12
CA TYR A 63 5.38 -2.89 3.60
C TYR A 63 5.70 -1.81 2.57
N VAL A 64 5.64 -2.14 1.28
CA VAL A 64 5.84 -1.17 0.21
C VAL A 64 4.74 -0.10 0.27
N LEU A 65 3.49 -0.52 0.49
CA LEU A 65 2.39 0.43 0.57
C LEU A 65 2.51 1.33 1.79
N MET A 66 3.00 0.79 2.90
CA MET A 66 3.23 1.60 4.10
C MET A 66 4.33 2.62 3.85
N ALA A 67 5.40 2.22 3.18
CA ALA A 67 6.49 3.13 2.86
C ALA A 67 6.00 4.22 1.90
N ALA A 68 5.16 3.85 0.94
CA ALA A 68 4.58 4.80 0.00
C ALA A 68 3.72 5.82 0.74
N GLN A 69 2.87 5.35 1.66
CA GLN A 69 2.02 6.24 2.42
C GLN A 69 2.85 7.22 3.25
N HIS A 70 3.90 6.70 3.89
CA HIS A 70 4.78 7.53 4.69
C HIS A 70 5.43 8.63 3.83
N TYR A 71 5.89 8.26 2.63
CA TYR A 71 6.48 9.23 1.72
C TYR A 71 5.47 10.29 1.31
N LEU A 72 4.27 9.86 0.97
CA LEU A 72 3.26 10.81 0.52
C LEU A 72 2.84 11.76 1.64
N GLU A 73 2.80 11.27 2.86
CA GLU A 73 2.39 12.11 4.00
C GLU A 73 3.49 13.02 4.50
N SER A 74 4.73 12.56 4.48
CA SER A 74 5.82 13.30 5.11
C SER A 74 6.90 13.79 4.17
N GLY A 75 6.96 13.25 2.97
CA GLY A 75 8.05 13.53 2.04
C GLY A 75 9.30 12.72 2.31
N ASP A 76 9.22 11.78 3.26
CA ASP A 76 10.38 11.04 3.72
C ASP A 76 10.46 9.69 3.01
N ALA A 77 11.47 9.51 2.18
CA ALA A 77 11.61 8.32 1.37
C ALA A 77 12.39 7.25 2.11
N LEU A 78 11.66 6.39 2.81
CA LEU A 78 12.26 5.28 3.54
C LEU A 78 12.09 4.00 2.75
N PRO A 79 13.05 3.07 2.84
CA PRO A 79 12.89 1.78 2.16
C PRO A 79 11.83 0.94 2.84
N TRP A 80 11.23 0.05 2.07
CA TRP A 80 10.08 -0.72 2.56
C TRP A 80 10.42 -1.60 3.76
N TRP A 81 11.65 -2.06 3.87
CA TRP A 81 11.98 -2.95 4.98
C TRP A 81 11.99 -2.26 6.34
N LYS A 82 11.95 -0.93 6.34
CA LYS A 82 11.83 -0.20 7.59
C LYS A 82 10.43 -0.39 8.18
N PHE A 83 9.48 -0.86 7.40
CA PHE A 83 8.11 -1.03 7.84
C PHE A 83 7.74 -2.49 8.14
N THR A 84 8.73 -3.38 8.10
CA THR A 84 8.47 -4.80 8.31
C THR A 84 7.83 -5.08 9.66
N GLU A 85 8.38 -4.50 10.73
CA GLU A 85 7.85 -4.75 12.05
C GLU A 85 6.45 -4.19 12.22
N GLN A 86 6.22 -2.98 11.74
CA GLN A 86 4.90 -2.37 11.82
C GLN A 86 3.89 -3.15 11.01
N GLY A 87 4.29 -3.59 9.83
CA GLY A 87 3.40 -4.36 8.97
C GLY A 87 3.03 -5.69 9.59
N LYS A 88 3.98 -6.36 10.20
CA LYS A 88 3.70 -7.63 10.87
C LYS A 88 2.73 -7.42 12.02
N LYS A 89 2.88 -6.34 12.77
CA LYS A 89 1.96 -6.04 13.85
C LYS A 89 0.56 -5.75 13.34
N LEU A 90 0.46 -5.01 12.24
CA LEU A 90 -0.84 -4.74 11.65
C LEU A 90 -1.53 -6.02 11.23
N LEU A 91 -0.79 -6.92 10.58
CA LEU A 91 -1.39 -8.18 10.15
C LEU A 91 -1.77 -9.05 11.35
N ALA A 92 -0.97 -9.02 12.39
CA ALA A 92 -1.25 -9.83 13.58
C ALA A 92 -2.47 -9.33 14.36
N THR A 93 -2.75 -8.03 14.30
CA THR A 93 -3.87 -7.48 15.05
C THR A 93 -5.20 -7.55 14.29
N GLN A 94 -5.17 -7.95 13.00
CA GLN A 94 -6.40 -8.06 12.27
C GLN A 94 -7.21 -9.23 12.76
N PRO A 95 -8.52 -9.09 12.85
CA PRO A 95 -9.34 -10.21 13.22
C PRO A 95 -9.14 -11.24 12.18
N LYS A 96 -8.99 -12.44 12.62
CA LYS A 96 -8.79 -13.40 11.68
C LYS A 96 -9.98 -13.78 11.12
N LYS A 97 -10.84 -13.01 10.82
CA LYS A 97 -11.96 -13.29 10.30
C LYS A 97 -11.88 -13.67 9.06
N HIS A 98 -11.72 -14.66 8.73
CA HIS A 98 -11.79 -15.08 7.45
C HIS A 98 -13.13 -15.30 7.09
N PRO A 99 -13.44 -14.95 6.00
CA PRO A 99 -14.75 -15.11 5.53
C PRO A 99 -15.21 -16.47 5.72
N ARG A 100 -14.49 -17.29 5.90
CA ARG A 100 -14.83 -18.44 6.02
C ARG A 100 -14.66 -18.95 7.15
N GLU A 101 -14.53 -18.78 7.74
CA GLU A 101 -14.38 -19.16 8.77
C GLU A 101 -15.26 -19.40 9.43
N ARG A 102 -15.70 -19.70 9.14
CA ARG A 102 -16.46 -19.87 9.56
C ARG A 102 -16.60 -20.33 9.79
#